data_75ac43dcaa67ee529626b66a415cb1f2
#
_entry.id   75ac43dcaa67ee529626b66a415cb1f2
#
_cell.length_a   1.000
_cell.length_b   1.000
_cell.length_c   1.000
_cell.angle_alpha   90.00
_cell.angle_beta   90.00
_cell.angle_gamma   90.00
#
_symmetry.space_group_name_H-M   'P 1'
#
loop_
_entity.id
_entity.type
_entity.pdbx_description
1 polymer ?
#
loop_
_entity_poly.entity_id
_entity_poly.type
_entity_poly.pdbx_seq_one_letter_code
_entity_poly.pdbx_strand_id
1 'polypeptide(L)'
;MDAKATPRRRAGSSTPHTRDPEATRAAILKAATEEFAYHGLGGARVDRIAAKADINKRMLYYYFGNKEDLFLAVLEQSYRDIRDAEVALELSKTDPIEGIRSLIAFTWNYYLEHPEFMRLLNSENLHRAEHLKRSGEIRALHSPFVAMIDDLLERGRRAGTFRAGVDPVQLYISIASLSYFYLSNRHTLSTIFGRELLAPRERAERLGHMTDLVLGYLIRN
;
A
#
# COMPACT_ATOMS: atom_id res chain seq x y z
N MET A 1 -27.39 23.92 -70.03
CA MET A 1 -26.08 23.91 -69.36
C MET A 1 -26.34 23.75 -67.86
N ASP A 2 -26.33 22.51 -67.39
CA ASP A 2 -26.73 22.17 -66.04
C ASP A 2 -25.49 22.24 -65.08
N ALA A 3 -25.61 23.08 -64.08
CA ALA A 3 -24.59 23.15 -62.99
C ALA A 3 -24.90 22.11 -61.92
N LYS A 4 -24.06 21.07 -61.83
CA LYS A 4 -24.10 20.05 -60.80
C LYS A 4 -23.70 20.65 -59.44
N ALA A 5 -24.63 20.65 -58.48
CA ALA A 5 -24.35 20.95 -57.08
C ALA A 5 -23.66 19.78 -56.39
N THR A 6 -22.48 20.01 -55.80
CA THR A 6 -21.72 19.04 -55.00
C THR A 6 -22.30 18.99 -53.58
N PRO A 7 -22.55 17.81 -52.99
CA PRO A 7 -23.07 17.75 -51.62
C PRO A 7 -21.95 18.02 -50.61
N ARG A 8 -22.19 18.98 -49.70
CA ARG A 8 -21.36 19.26 -48.52
C ARG A 8 -21.35 18.04 -47.59
N ARG A 9 -20.16 17.48 -47.35
CA ARG A 9 -19.92 16.51 -46.30
C ARG A 9 -20.27 17.14 -44.94
N ARG A 10 -21.24 16.56 -44.25
CA ARG A 10 -21.52 16.87 -42.84
C ARG A 10 -20.32 16.36 -41.99
N ALA A 11 -19.70 17.28 -41.27
CA ALA A 11 -18.74 16.95 -40.22
C ALA A 11 -19.45 16.12 -39.16
N GLY A 12 -18.90 14.93 -38.89
CA GLY A 12 -19.38 14.07 -37.83
C GLY A 12 -19.22 14.78 -36.47
N SER A 13 -20.31 14.93 -35.75
CA SER A 13 -20.29 15.36 -34.34
C SER A 13 -19.63 14.27 -33.55
N SER A 14 -18.39 14.50 -33.12
CA SER A 14 -17.78 13.70 -32.05
C SER A 14 -18.59 13.95 -30.77
N THR A 15 -19.40 12.98 -30.37
CA THR A 15 -20.01 12.91 -29.04
C THR A 15 -18.89 13.03 -28.03
N PRO A 16 -18.99 13.93 -27.02
CA PRO A 16 -18.01 13.94 -25.94
C PRO A 16 -18.08 12.57 -25.27
N HIS A 17 -16.97 11.83 -25.28
CA HIS A 17 -16.80 10.63 -24.48
C HIS A 17 -16.95 11.06 -23.01
N THR A 18 -18.12 10.85 -22.43
CA THR A 18 -18.29 10.93 -20.96
C THR A 18 -17.39 9.87 -20.38
N ARG A 19 -16.23 10.29 -19.87
CA ARG A 19 -15.33 9.39 -19.13
C ARG A 19 -16.13 8.76 -17.99
N ASP A 20 -16.01 7.45 -17.85
CA ASP A 20 -16.56 6.72 -16.72
C ASP A 20 -16.13 7.39 -15.40
N PRO A 21 -17.05 7.77 -14.51
CA PRO A 21 -16.73 8.42 -13.25
C PRO A 21 -15.78 7.58 -12.37
N GLU A 22 -15.94 6.26 -12.38
CA GLU A 22 -15.05 5.36 -11.60
C GLU A 22 -13.65 5.31 -12.18
N ALA A 23 -13.53 5.19 -13.50
CA ALA A 23 -12.22 5.25 -14.17
C ALA A 23 -11.53 6.60 -13.96
N THR A 24 -12.29 7.70 -13.96
CA THR A 24 -11.76 9.04 -13.66
C THR A 24 -11.28 9.13 -12.22
N ARG A 25 -12.05 8.64 -11.25
CA ARG A 25 -11.67 8.60 -9.83
C ARG A 25 -10.40 7.78 -9.60
N ALA A 26 -10.31 6.62 -10.22
CA ALA A 26 -9.12 5.75 -10.16
C ALA A 26 -7.87 6.42 -10.75
N ALA A 27 -8.01 7.11 -11.89
CA ALA A 27 -6.91 7.86 -12.51
C ALA A 27 -6.39 8.98 -11.60
N ILE A 28 -7.30 9.71 -10.94
CA ILE A 28 -6.92 10.76 -9.96
C ILE A 28 -6.17 10.13 -8.77
N LEU A 29 -6.69 9.04 -8.18
CA LEU A 29 -6.05 8.37 -7.06
C LEU A 29 -4.65 7.88 -7.42
N LYS A 30 -4.48 7.25 -8.58
CA LYS A 30 -3.16 6.80 -9.05
C LYS A 30 -2.17 7.97 -9.18
N ALA A 31 -2.58 9.05 -9.85
CA ALA A 31 -1.74 10.24 -10.01
C ALA A 31 -1.40 10.90 -8.67
N ALA A 32 -2.37 10.94 -7.73
CA ALA A 32 -2.20 11.48 -6.40
C ALA A 32 -1.27 10.62 -5.54
N THR A 33 -1.37 9.29 -5.60
CA THR A 33 -0.47 8.36 -4.91
C THR A 33 0.99 8.65 -5.27
N GLU A 34 1.30 8.77 -6.55
CA GLU A 34 2.66 9.06 -7.00
C GLU A 34 3.14 10.45 -6.57
N GLU A 35 2.28 11.46 -6.67
CA GLU A 35 2.60 12.85 -6.28
C GLU A 35 2.83 12.95 -4.77
N PHE A 36 1.95 12.40 -3.95
CA PHE A 36 2.10 12.42 -2.49
C PHE A 36 3.26 11.57 -2.01
N ALA A 37 3.49 10.41 -2.60
CA ALA A 37 4.62 9.56 -2.24
C ALA A 37 5.96 10.22 -2.55
N TYR A 38 6.05 11.04 -3.60
CA TYR A 38 7.30 11.70 -3.98
C TYR A 38 7.53 13.01 -3.23
N HIS A 39 6.50 13.83 -3.03
CA HIS A 39 6.61 15.19 -2.52
C HIS A 39 6.09 15.37 -1.09
N GLY A 40 5.49 14.33 -0.48
CA GLY A 40 4.74 14.43 0.76
C GLY A 40 3.47 15.28 0.61
N LEU A 41 2.64 15.32 1.65
CA LEU A 41 1.43 16.15 1.62
C LEU A 41 1.76 17.64 1.43
N GLY A 42 2.75 18.18 2.13
CA GLY A 42 3.12 19.59 2.07
C GLY A 42 3.62 20.02 0.69
N GLY A 43 4.46 19.22 0.04
CA GLY A 43 5.09 19.52 -1.25
C GLY A 43 4.27 19.15 -2.47
N ALA A 44 3.24 18.32 -2.33
CA ALA A 44 2.40 17.89 -3.43
C ALA A 44 1.54 19.03 -4.01
N ARG A 45 1.37 19.03 -5.33
CA ARG A 45 0.64 20.07 -6.07
C ARG A 45 -0.54 19.48 -6.83
N VAL A 46 -1.73 19.97 -6.52
CA VAL A 46 -2.99 19.55 -7.17
C VAL A 46 -2.95 19.76 -8.70
N ASP A 47 -2.25 20.79 -9.15
CA ASP A 47 -2.09 21.05 -10.59
C ASP A 47 -1.32 19.93 -11.30
N ARG A 48 -0.26 19.37 -10.67
CA ARG A 48 0.49 18.22 -11.20
C ARG A 48 -0.35 16.94 -11.20
N ILE A 49 -1.14 16.72 -10.13
CA ILE A 49 -2.05 15.58 -10.06
C ILE A 49 -3.09 15.65 -11.18
N ALA A 50 -3.74 16.81 -11.36
CA ALA A 50 -4.75 17.00 -12.38
C ALA A 50 -4.18 16.79 -13.81
N ALA A 51 -2.99 17.37 -14.09
CA ALA A 51 -2.31 17.19 -15.36
C ALA A 51 -1.97 15.71 -15.63
N LYS A 52 -1.48 14.98 -14.61
CA LYS A 52 -1.12 13.56 -14.73
C LYS A 52 -2.33 12.65 -14.92
N ALA A 53 -3.46 12.99 -14.29
CA ALA A 53 -4.73 12.28 -14.44
C ALA A 53 -5.48 12.67 -15.73
N ASP A 54 -4.93 13.60 -16.53
CA ASP A 54 -5.55 14.16 -17.75
C ASP A 54 -6.96 14.70 -17.49
N ILE A 55 -7.10 15.49 -16.41
CA ILE A 55 -8.32 16.20 -16.04
C ILE A 55 -8.02 17.67 -15.71
N ASN A 56 -9.07 18.49 -15.63
CA ASN A 56 -8.92 19.81 -15.07
C ASN A 56 -9.00 19.79 -13.52
N LYS A 57 -8.40 20.79 -12.89
CA LYS A 57 -8.35 20.93 -11.42
C LYS A 57 -9.74 20.99 -10.78
N ARG A 58 -10.75 21.55 -11.47
CA ARG A 58 -12.14 21.62 -10.98
C ARG A 58 -12.73 20.22 -10.81
N MET A 59 -12.44 19.29 -11.73
CA MET A 59 -12.88 17.90 -11.63
C MET A 59 -12.26 17.20 -10.41
N LEU A 60 -10.98 17.45 -10.13
CA LEU A 60 -10.33 16.87 -8.94
C LEU A 60 -11.06 17.31 -7.66
N TYR A 61 -11.36 18.60 -7.52
CA TYR A 61 -12.09 19.09 -6.35
C TYR A 61 -13.54 18.58 -6.30
N TYR A 62 -14.17 18.36 -7.45
CA TYR A 62 -15.51 17.75 -7.52
C TYR A 62 -15.51 16.33 -6.92
N TYR A 63 -14.47 15.50 -7.20
CA TYR A 63 -14.39 14.13 -6.72
C TYR A 63 -13.93 14.00 -5.26
N PHE A 64 -13.04 14.88 -4.81
CA PHE A 64 -12.34 14.69 -3.54
C PHE A 64 -12.42 15.89 -2.59
N GLY A 65 -13.06 16.98 -2.96
CA GLY A 65 -13.26 18.15 -2.12
C GLY A 65 -12.01 19.02 -1.99
N ASN A 66 -10.99 18.55 -1.29
CA ASN A 66 -9.74 19.27 -1.07
C ASN A 66 -8.51 18.34 -1.14
N LYS A 67 -7.33 18.90 -0.94
CA LYS A 67 -6.06 18.17 -1.04
C LYS A 67 -5.89 17.17 0.10
N GLU A 68 -6.31 17.53 1.28
CA GLU A 68 -6.25 16.71 2.50
C GLU A 68 -7.20 15.51 2.40
N ASP A 69 -8.41 15.71 1.87
CA ASP A 69 -9.37 14.64 1.64
C ASP A 69 -8.91 13.69 0.51
N LEU A 70 -8.26 14.23 -0.53
CA LEU A 70 -7.61 13.43 -1.54
C LEU A 70 -6.45 12.60 -0.95
N PHE A 71 -5.65 13.18 -0.06
CA PHE A 71 -4.57 12.47 0.63
C PHE A 71 -5.12 11.33 1.51
N LEU A 72 -6.20 11.60 2.26
CA LEU A 72 -6.90 10.57 3.02
C LEU A 72 -7.39 9.43 2.13
N ALA A 73 -8.04 9.75 1.01
CA ALA A 73 -8.50 8.74 0.06
C ALA A 73 -7.35 7.90 -0.54
N VAL A 74 -6.18 8.49 -0.74
CA VAL A 74 -4.96 7.77 -1.15
C VAL A 74 -4.48 6.82 -0.05
N LEU A 75 -4.47 7.27 1.21
CA LEU A 75 -4.12 6.41 2.34
C LEU A 75 -5.10 5.24 2.47
N GLU A 76 -6.41 5.50 2.42
CA GLU A 76 -7.44 4.47 2.49
C GLU A 76 -7.29 3.43 1.38
N GLN A 77 -7.03 3.87 0.14
CA GLN A 77 -6.78 2.95 -0.97
C GLN A 77 -5.53 2.11 -0.74
N SER A 78 -4.42 2.73 -0.30
CA SER A 78 -3.17 2.02 -0.03
C SER A 78 -3.30 0.98 1.08
N TYR A 79 -4.09 1.27 2.12
CA TYR A 79 -4.39 0.29 3.17
C TYR A 79 -5.32 -0.82 2.68
N ARG A 80 -6.27 -0.50 1.82
CA ARG A 80 -7.15 -1.50 1.20
C ARG A 80 -6.34 -2.47 0.34
N ASP A 81 -5.48 -1.94 -0.51
CA ASP A 81 -4.66 -2.74 -1.43
C ASP A 81 -3.78 -3.77 -0.67
N ILE A 82 -3.11 -3.36 0.42
CA ILE A 82 -2.30 -4.29 1.20
C ILE A 82 -3.18 -5.31 1.96
N ARG A 83 -4.33 -4.91 2.52
CA ARG A 83 -5.24 -5.84 3.22
C ARG A 83 -5.84 -6.87 2.26
N ASP A 84 -6.25 -6.46 1.06
CA ASP A 84 -6.76 -7.37 0.04
C ASP A 84 -5.69 -8.38 -0.41
N ALA A 85 -4.45 -7.92 -0.58
CA ALA A 85 -3.33 -8.79 -0.92
C ALA A 85 -2.99 -9.78 0.22
N GLU A 86 -3.15 -9.40 1.49
CA GLU A 86 -2.96 -10.30 2.65
C GLU A 86 -4.05 -11.36 2.75
N VAL A 87 -5.28 -11.04 2.40
CA VAL A 87 -6.38 -12.03 2.35
C VAL A 87 -6.07 -13.15 1.35
N ALA A 88 -5.40 -12.82 0.24
CA ALA A 88 -5.00 -13.80 -0.78
C ALA A 88 -3.96 -14.83 -0.27
N LEU A 89 -3.32 -14.60 0.88
CA LEU A 89 -2.39 -15.57 1.49
C LEU A 89 -3.12 -16.79 2.07
N GLU A 90 -4.43 -16.73 2.26
CA GLU A 90 -5.27 -17.82 2.80
C GLU A 90 -4.68 -18.48 4.07
N LEU A 91 -4.12 -17.69 4.99
CA LEU A 91 -3.37 -18.16 6.16
C LEU A 91 -4.16 -19.13 7.05
N SER A 92 -5.49 -19.07 7.02
CA SER A 92 -6.36 -20.01 7.74
C SER A 92 -6.25 -21.46 7.25
N LYS A 93 -5.76 -21.68 6.03
CA LYS A 93 -5.62 -23.02 5.41
C LYS A 93 -4.20 -23.56 5.47
N THR A 94 -3.21 -22.75 5.89
CA THR A 94 -1.80 -23.12 5.91
C THR A 94 -1.39 -23.73 7.25
N ASP A 95 -0.30 -24.52 7.25
CA ASP A 95 0.40 -24.90 8.48
C ASP A 95 0.85 -23.63 9.25
N PRO A 96 0.77 -23.60 10.59
CA PRO A 96 1.11 -22.41 11.36
C PRO A 96 2.52 -21.85 11.11
N ILE A 97 3.55 -22.70 10.99
CA ILE A 97 4.92 -22.24 10.72
C ILE A 97 4.99 -21.64 9.31
N GLU A 98 4.44 -22.34 8.32
CA GLU A 98 4.43 -21.86 6.93
C GLU A 98 3.56 -20.61 6.76
N GLY A 99 2.49 -20.47 7.52
CA GLY A 99 1.69 -19.25 7.57
C GLY A 99 2.47 -18.04 8.06
N ILE A 100 3.27 -18.20 9.13
CA ILE A 100 4.16 -17.12 9.61
C ILE A 100 5.25 -16.81 8.57
N ARG A 101 5.88 -17.83 7.94
CA ARG A 101 6.85 -17.63 6.86
C ARG A 101 6.25 -16.82 5.70
N SER A 102 5.04 -17.20 5.28
CA SER A 102 4.31 -16.54 4.19
C SER A 102 3.99 -15.08 4.54
N LEU A 103 3.55 -14.81 5.76
CA LEU A 103 3.25 -13.44 6.21
C LEU A 103 4.52 -12.56 6.23
N ILE A 104 5.66 -13.08 6.70
CA ILE A 104 6.93 -12.36 6.71
C ILE A 104 7.39 -12.07 5.28
N ALA A 105 7.38 -13.10 4.42
CA ALA A 105 7.79 -12.97 3.03
C ALA A 105 6.88 -12.01 2.26
N PHE A 106 5.57 -12.07 2.48
CA PHE A 106 4.61 -11.16 1.91
C PHE A 106 4.89 -9.71 2.32
N THR A 107 5.01 -9.43 3.63
CA THR A 107 5.25 -8.08 4.13
C THR A 107 6.55 -7.50 3.57
N TRP A 108 7.61 -8.30 3.50
CA TRP A 108 8.89 -7.93 2.93
C TRP A 108 8.78 -7.58 1.44
N ASN A 109 8.18 -8.46 0.64
CA ASN A 109 8.04 -8.27 -0.80
C ASN A 109 7.10 -7.11 -1.13
N TYR A 110 5.98 -7.00 -0.41
CA TYR A 110 5.04 -5.89 -0.60
C TYR A 110 5.72 -4.54 -0.42
N TYR A 111 6.54 -4.36 0.62
CA TYR A 111 7.25 -3.11 0.85
C TYR A 111 8.36 -2.84 -0.18
N LEU A 112 8.95 -3.89 -0.76
CA LEU A 112 9.90 -3.77 -1.87
C LEU A 112 9.21 -3.30 -3.16
N GLU A 113 8.04 -3.87 -3.45
CA GLU A 113 7.29 -3.64 -4.68
C GLU A 113 6.46 -2.35 -4.62
N HIS A 114 6.07 -1.92 -3.40
CA HIS A 114 5.24 -0.75 -3.13
C HIS A 114 5.96 0.30 -2.26
N PRO A 115 7.08 0.87 -2.71
CA PRO A 115 7.82 1.88 -1.93
C PRO A 115 7.00 3.15 -1.67
N GLU A 116 5.99 3.43 -2.50
CA GLU A 116 5.03 4.53 -2.31
C GLU A 116 4.24 4.36 -1.01
N PHE A 117 3.84 3.13 -0.66
CA PHE A 117 3.14 2.84 0.59
C PHE A 117 3.93 3.32 1.82
N MET A 118 5.22 2.95 1.90
CA MET A 118 6.07 3.38 3.02
C MET A 118 6.25 4.90 3.07
N ARG A 119 6.37 5.57 1.90
CA ARG A 119 6.51 7.02 1.82
C ARG A 119 5.26 7.75 2.27
N LEU A 120 4.07 7.24 1.92
CA LEU A 120 2.79 7.77 2.37
C LEU A 120 2.64 7.63 3.89
N LEU A 121 2.99 6.47 4.45
CA LEU A 121 3.01 6.26 5.90
C LEU A 121 3.95 7.24 6.60
N ASN A 122 5.16 7.44 6.07
CA ASN A 122 6.10 8.42 6.62
C ASN A 122 5.52 9.83 6.62
N SER A 123 4.89 10.23 5.51
CA SER A 123 4.23 11.53 5.41
C SER A 123 3.13 11.68 6.45
N GLU A 124 2.28 10.66 6.64
CA GLU A 124 1.19 10.69 7.62
C GLU A 124 1.72 10.70 9.06
N ASN A 125 2.80 9.97 9.36
CA ASN A 125 3.43 10.00 10.68
C ASN A 125 4.00 11.40 11.02
N LEU A 126 4.54 12.12 10.05
CA LEU A 126 4.96 13.52 10.24
C LEU A 126 3.77 14.42 10.64
N HIS A 127 2.56 14.10 10.18
CA HIS A 127 1.32 14.79 10.51
C HIS A 127 0.60 14.17 11.73
N ARG A 128 1.29 13.31 12.52
CA ARG A 128 0.76 12.68 13.76
C ARG A 128 -0.52 11.88 13.53
N ALA A 129 -0.67 11.28 12.36
CA ALA A 129 -1.85 10.51 11.94
C ALA A 129 -3.17 11.30 11.96
N GLU A 130 -3.13 12.60 11.71
CA GLU A 130 -4.32 13.47 11.77
C GLU A 130 -5.36 13.09 10.70
N HIS A 131 -4.91 12.62 9.52
CA HIS A 131 -5.82 12.20 8.47
C HIS A 131 -6.39 10.81 8.78
N LEU A 132 -5.57 9.86 9.23
CA LEU A 132 -6.02 8.51 9.60
C LEU A 132 -7.04 8.51 10.74
N LYS A 133 -6.95 9.45 11.69
CA LYS A 133 -7.93 9.60 12.78
C LYS A 133 -9.34 9.88 12.26
N ARG A 134 -9.46 10.50 11.09
CA ARG A 134 -10.74 10.81 10.44
C ARG A 134 -11.33 9.61 9.70
N SER A 135 -10.52 8.56 9.42
CA SER A 135 -10.98 7.37 8.71
C SER A 135 -11.54 6.32 9.66
N GLY A 136 -12.82 6.03 9.53
CA GLY A 136 -13.44 4.83 10.13
C GLY A 136 -13.08 3.55 9.39
N GLU A 137 -12.81 3.64 8.08
CA GLU A 137 -12.54 2.53 7.19
C GLU A 137 -11.22 1.81 7.53
N ILE A 138 -10.12 2.55 7.71
CA ILE A 138 -8.81 1.95 7.99
C ILE A 138 -8.84 1.13 9.28
N ARG A 139 -9.55 1.60 10.31
CA ARG A 139 -9.72 0.82 11.55
C ARG A 139 -10.50 -0.46 11.32
N ALA A 140 -11.56 -0.41 10.51
CA ALA A 140 -12.37 -1.58 10.16
C ALA A 140 -11.57 -2.60 9.34
N LEU A 141 -10.70 -2.17 8.44
CA LEU A 141 -9.83 -3.03 7.63
C LEU A 141 -8.79 -3.80 8.46
N HIS A 142 -8.34 -3.26 9.59
CA HIS A 142 -7.31 -3.92 10.41
C HIS A 142 -7.83 -5.02 11.31
N SER A 143 -9.08 -4.97 11.75
CA SER A 143 -9.64 -5.95 12.68
C SER A 143 -9.65 -7.38 12.12
N PRO A 144 -10.10 -7.65 10.87
CA PRO A 144 -10.03 -8.99 10.28
C PRO A 144 -8.61 -9.51 10.12
N PHE A 145 -7.66 -8.64 9.79
CA PHE A 145 -6.26 -9.01 9.63
C PHE A 145 -5.62 -9.42 10.95
N VAL A 146 -5.86 -8.68 12.03
CA VAL A 146 -5.40 -9.07 13.37
C VAL A 146 -6.01 -10.39 13.81
N ALA A 147 -7.31 -10.60 13.54
CA ALA A 147 -7.98 -11.86 13.85
C ALA A 147 -7.39 -13.06 13.07
N MET A 148 -6.96 -12.85 11.83
CA MET A 148 -6.27 -13.88 11.02
C MET A 148 -4.92 -14.27 11.61
N ILE A 149 -4.15 -13.32 12.12
CA ILE A 149 -2.88 -13.60 12.83
C ILE A 149 -3.16 -14.33 14.14
N ASP A 150 -4.17 -13.92 14.89
CA ASP A 150 -4.57 -14.56 16.15
C ASP A 150 -4.96 -16.03 15.94
N ASP A 151 -5.78 -16.33 14.91
CA ASP A 151 -6.12 -17.70 14.53
C ASP A 151 -4.87 -18.53 14.21
N LEU A 152 -3.93 -17.97 13.45
CA LEU A 152 -2.67 -18.65 13.11
C LEU A 152 -1.85 -18.98 14.36
N LEU A 153 -1.74 -18.03 15.29
CA LEU A 153 -1.04 -18.21 16.57
C LEU A 153 -1.73 -19.26 17.44
N GLU A 154 -3.05 -19.23 17.54
CA GLU A 154 -3.81 -20.18 18.35
C GLU A 154 -3.74 -21.61 17.77
N ARG A 155 -3.77 -21.79 16.44
CA ARG A 155 -3.54 -23.10 15.81
C ARG A 155 -2.14 -23.63 16.11
N GLY A 156 -1.09 -22.80 16.02
CA GLY A 156 0.27 -23.19 16.37
C GLY A 156 0.42 -23.52 17.86
N ARG A 157 -0.26 -22.79 18.75
CA ARG A 157 -0.30 -23.07 20.18
C ARG A 157 -0.96 -24.43 20.48
N ARG A 158 -2.10 -24.72 19.86
CA ARG A 158 -2.81 -26.01 20.03
C ARG A 158 -2.01 -27.19 19.51
N ALA A 159 -1.25 -26.97 18.42
CA ALA A 159 -0.31 -27.97 17.90
C ALA A 159 0.94 -28.16 18.77
N GLY A 160 1.13 -27.37 19.82
CA GLY A 160 2.31 -27.41 20.66
C GLY A 160 3.58 -26.80 20.02
N THR A 161 3.43 -26.18 18.86
CA THR A 161 4.55 -25.61 18.08
C THR A 161 4.91 -24.21 18.55
N PHE A 162 3.90 -23.38 18.85
CA PHE A 162 4.12 -22.00 19.28
C PHE A 162 3.94 -21.85 20.79
N ARG A 163 4.69 -20.89 21.34
CA ARG A 163 4.53 -20.45 22.72
C ARG A 163 3.16 -19.82 22.95
N ALA A 164 2.66 -19.89 24.18
CA ALA A 164 1.45 -19.19 24.60
C ALA A 164 1.72 -17.70 24.88
N GLY A 165 0.65 -16.88 24.85
CA GLY A 165 0.68 -15.48 25.27
C GLY A 165 1.32 -14.53 24.26
N VAL A 166 1.40 -14.91 22.99
CA VAL A 166 1.85 -14.00 21.92
C VAL A 166 0.70 -13.09 21.53
N ASP A 167 0.92 -11.78 21.64
CA ASP A 167 -0.02 -10.76 21.19
C ASP A 167 0.07 -10.60 19.66
N PRO A 168 -1.02 -10.80 18.90
CA PRO A 168 -1.01 -10.74 17.44
C PRO A 168 -0.65 -9.34 16.91
N VAL A 169 -1.03 -8.25 17.62
CA VAL A 169 -0.69 -6.88 17.25
C VAL A 169 0.81 -6.63 17.41
N GLN A 170 1.41 -7.06 18.53
CA GLN A 170 2.84 -6.91 18.75
C GLN A 170 3.66 -7.74 17.75
N LEU A 171 3.18 -8.93 17.40
CA LEU A 171 3.81 -9.75 16.37
C LEU A 171 3.78 -9.06 15.01
N TYR A 172 2.62 -8.53 14.63
CA TYR A 172 2.50 -7.77 13.37
C TYR A 172 3.43 -6.55 13.35
N ILE A 173 3.44 -5.75 14.43
CA ILE A 173 4.34 -4.59 14.54
C ILE A 173 5.81 -5.02 14.39
N SER A 174 6.20 -6.15 14.98
CA SER A 174 7.57 -6.67 14.87
C SER A 174 7.92 -7.07 13.44
N ILE A 175 7.05 -7.83 12.75
CA ILE A 175 7.26 -8.23 11.35
C ILE A 175 7.35 -7.00 10.45
N ALA A 176 6.40 -6.08 10.58
CA ALA A 176 6.37 -4.84 9.80
C ALA A 176 7.63 -4.00 10.05
N SER A 177 8.04 -3.84 11.31
CA SER A 177 9.21 -3.04 11.70
C SER A 177 10.51 -3.60 11.16
N LEU A 178 10.69 -4.92 11.18
CA LEU A 178 11.88 -5.59 10.64
C LEU A 178 12.06 -5.30 9.14
N SER A 179 10.97 -5.28 8.38
CA SER A 179 10.96 -4.93 6.95
C SER A 179 11.12 -3.42 6.73
N TYR A 180 10.29 -2.65 7.43
CA TYR A 180 10.19 -1.20 7.25
C TYR A 180 11.48 -0.47 7.58
N PHE A 181 12.10 -0.72 8.73
CA PHE A 181 13.33 -0.02 9.13
C PHE A 181 14.45 -0.23 8.11
N TYR A 182 14.63 -1.48 7.66
CA TYR A 182 15.66 -1.81 6.66
C TYR A 182 15.44 -1.06 5.34
N LEU A 183 14.22 -1.11 4.81
CA LEU A 183 13.89 -0.53 3.51
C LEU A 183 13.79 1.01 3.55
N SER A 184 13.22 1.56 4.62
CA SER A 184 13.06 2.99 4.81
C SER A 184 14.42 3.70 4.97
N ASN A 185 15.37 3.05 5.65
CA ASN A 185 16.70 3.59 5.93
C ASN A 185 17.80 3.02 5.01
N ARG A 186 17.44 2.30 3.95
CA ARG A 186 18.40 1.58 3.10
C ARG A 186 19.58 2.43 2.60
N HIS A 187 19.37 3.68 2.26
CA HIS A 187 20.44 4.56 1.74
C HIS A 187 21.45 4.91 2.82
N THR A 188 20.99 5.30 4.01
CA THR A 188 21.86 5.61 5.14
C THR A 188 22.58 4.37 5.66
N LEU A 189 21.86 3.25 5.79
CA LEU A 189 22.43 1.99 6.24
C LEU A 189 23.46 1.44 5.22
N SER A 190 23.17 1.51 3.92
CA SER A 190 24.14 1.11 2.89
C SER A 190 25.45 1.92 3.00
N THR A 191 25.33 3.23 3.23
CA THR A 191 26.50 4.11 3.40
C THR A 191 27.28 3.80 4.67
N ILE A 192 26.58 3.63 5.81
CA ILE A 192 27.19 3.38 7.12
C ILE A 192 27.90 2.02 7.15
N PHE A 193 27.29 0.98 6.59
CA PHE A 193 27.84 -0.38 6.66
C PHE A 193 28.66 -0.78 5.42
N GLY A 194 28.74 0.07 4.39
CA GLY A 194 29.47 -0.21 3.15
C GLY A 194 28.88 -1.41 2.40
N ARG A 195 27.55 -1.63 2.48
CA ARG A 195 26.86 -2.77 1.87
C ARG A 195 25.76 -2.29 0.94
N GLU A 196 25.60 -2.94 -0.21
CA GLU A 196 24.49 -2.66 -1.15
C GLU A 196 23.24 -3.47 -0.71
N LEU A 197 22.48 -2.89 0.24
CA LEU A 197 21.40 -3.59 0.94
C LEU A 197 20.26 -4.09 0.06
N LEU A 198 20.11 -3.57 -1.16
CA LEU A 198 19.14 -4.06 -2.13
C LEU A 198 19.69 -5.06 -3.13
N ALA A 199 20.97 -5.42 -3.06
CA ALA A 199 21.52 -6.50 -3.87
C ALA A 199 20.75 -7.82 -3.60
N PRO A 200 20.56 -8.68 -4.63
CA PRO A 200 19.77 -9.90 -4.48
C PRO A 200 20.17 -10.78 -3.29
N ARG A 201 21.47 -10.91 -3.05
CA ARG A 201 22.02 -11.68 -1.92
C ARG A 201 21.61 -11.06 -0.58
N GLU A 202 21.79 -9.74 -0.41
CA GLU A 202 21.46 -9.01 0.82
C GLU A 202 19.96 -9.08 1.14
N ARG A 203 19.11 -9.01 0.11
CA ARG A 203 17.66 -9.17 0.28
C ARG A 203 17.29 -10.58 0.76
N ALA A 204 17.91 -11.62 0.18
CA ALA A 204 17.68 -13.00 0.60
C ALA A 204 18.18 -13.25 2.03
N GLU A 205 19.39 -12.78 2.36
CA GLU A 205 19.95 -12.86 3.72
C GLU A 205 19.06 -12.13 4.75
N ARG A 206 18.53 -10.94 4.38
CA ARG A 206 17.62 -10.19 5.26
C ARG A 206 16.31 -10.93 5.50
N LEU A 207 15.69 -11.47 4.46
CA LEU A 207 14.45 -12.25 4.60
C LEU A 207 14.66 -13.49 5.48
N GLY A 208 15.74 -14.23 5.26
CA GLY A 208 16.11 -15.36 6.12
C GLY A 208 16.27 -14.95 7.58
N HIS A 209 17.06 -13.91 7.83
CA HIS A 209 17.30 -13.39 9.19
C HIS A 209 16.00 -12.94 9.89
N MET A 210 15.10 -12.26 9.20
CA MET A 210 13.80 -11.86 9.78
C MET A 210 12.95 -13.08 10.13
N THR A 211 12.94 -14.07 9.24
CA THR A 211 12.21 -15.33 9.44
C THR A 211 12.73 -16.07 10.66
N ASP A 212 14.04 -16.21 10.79
CA ASP A 212 14.68 -16.87 11.92
C ASP A 212 14.41 -16.14 13.25
N LEU A 213 14.46 -14.79 13.24
CA LEU A 213 14.13 -13.99 14.43
C LEU A 213 12.69 -14.21 14.89
N VAL A 214 11.73 -14.14 13.98
CA VAL A 214 10.32 -14.25 14.32
C VAL A 214 9.96 -15.68 14.73
N LEU A 215 10.42 -16.69 13.99
CA LEU A 215 10.17 -18.09 14.33
C LEU A 215 10.92 -18.51 15.60
N GLY A 216 12.15 -18.02 15.81
CA GLY A 216 12.90 -18.25 17.05
C GLY A 216 12.21 -17.68 18.29
N TYR A 217 11.44 -16.59 18.13
CA TYR A 217 10.59 -16.08 19.20
C TYR A 217 9.33 -16.93 19.41
N LEU A 218 8.72 -17.43 18.34
CA LEU A 218 7.43 -18.13 18.39
C LEU A 218 7.54 -19.58 18.78
N ILE A 219 8.57 -20.30 18.28
CA ILE A 219 8.72 -21.74 18.48
C ILE A 219 9.09 -22.01 19.95
N ARG A 220 8.40 -22.97 20.53
CA ARG A 220 8.69 -23.42 21.89
C ARG A 220 9.91 -24.36 21.86
N ASN A 221 10.95 -24.00 22.57
CA ASN A 221 12.07 -24.91 22.88
C ASN A 221 11.67 -25.94 23.93
#